data_a526dbaf6f1227ef2128ce1c3870bf96
#
_entry.id   a526dbaf6f1227ef2128ce1c3870bf96
#
_cell.length_a   1.000
_cell.length_b   1.000
_cell.length_c   1.000
_cell.angle_alpha   90.00
_cell.angle_beta   90.00
_cell.angle_gamma   90.00
#
_symmetry.space_group_name_H-M   'P 1'
#
loop_
_entity.id
_entity.type
_entity.pdbx_description
1 polymer ?
#
loop_
_entity_poly.entity_id
_entity_poly.type
_entity_poly.pdbx_seq_one_letter_code
_entity_poly.pdbx_strand_id
1 'polypeptide(L)'
;MFLSEAPLLLLLKEIFHIFAENNLGMAITSDRLRQTFSEGGALEIYHEIKSDGDFLGFTKQYAFDSDYRVARSALWGLTKATDKELSQLQVLLDELINQAMHTENSSVRRLTLSIIERLELTEDNLRTDFLDYCLDHMVAGDELPGIQTLSMKLAYRMCSFYPELKEEFKRIIEAMEISYYKPAVKGLRAKILGGKYQYK
;
A
#
# COMPACT_ATOMS: atom_id res chain seq x y z
N MET A 1 -34.41 40.79 -36.42
CA MET A 1 -33.16 41.21 -35.72
C MET A 1 -32.69 40.00 -34.98
N PHE A 2 -31.84 39.17 -35.65
CA PHE A 2 -31.31 37.93 -35.09
C PHE A 2 -30.00 38.23 -34.38
N LEU A 3 -29.98 38.14 -33.08
CA LEU A 3 -28.78 38.21 -32.29
C LEU A 3 -27.96 36.94 -32.52
N SER A 4 -26.74 37.10 -33.03
CA SER A 4 -25.79 36.03 -33.31
C SER A 4 -25.38 35.32 -32.02
N GLU A 5 -25.71 34.05 -31.88
CA GLU A 5 -25.29 33.18 -30.78
C GLU A 5 -23.80 32.72 -30.88
N ALA A 6 -23.11 33.18 -31.92
CA ALA A 6 -21.72 32.79 -32.22
C ALA A 6 -20.68 33.11 -31.15
N PRO A 7 -20.72 34.28 -30.42
CA PRO A 7 -19.66 34.60 -29.47
C PRO A 7 -19.69 33.77 -28.18
N LEU A 8 -20.87 33.34 -27.73
CA LEU A 8 -21.01 32.54 -26.51
C LEU A 8 -20.48 31.11 -26.69
N LEU A 9 -20.73 30.53 -27.87
CA LEU A 9 -20.23 29.18 -28.19
C LEU A 9 -18.71 29.13 -28.37
N LEU A 10 -18.11 30.20 -28.87
CA LEU A 10 -16.65 30.35 -28.99
C LEU A 10 -16.04 30.50 -27.60
N LEU A 11 -16.61 31.33 -26.74
CA LEU A 11 -16.15 31.55 -25.37
C LEU A 11 -16.24 30.25 -24.54
N LEU A 12 -17.32 29.49 -24.70
CA LEU A 12 -17.47 28.17 -24.05
C LEU A 12 -16.44 27.16 -24.57
N LYS A 13 -16.11 27.17 -25.85
CA LYS A 13 -15.04 26.32 -26.42
C LYS A 13 -13.68 26.72 -25.92
N GLU A 14 -13.37 28.00 -25.81
CA GLU A 14 -12.09 28.47 -25.24
C GLU A 14 -12.02 28.16 -23.76
N ILE A 15 -13.06 28.37 -22.98
CA ILE A 15 -13.12 27.97 -21.56
C ILE A 15 -12.95 26.45 -21.42
N PHE A 16 -13.62 25.67 -22.28
CA PHE A 16 -13.46 24.21 -22.28
C PHE A 16 -12.06 23.77 -22.71
N HIS A 17 -11.42 24.50 -23.63
CA HIS A 17 -10.05 24.23 -24.06
C HIS A 17 -9.03 24.61 -22.96
N ILE A 18 -9.23 25.75 -22.31
CA ILE A 18 -8.43 26.17 -21.14
C ILE A 18 -8.65 25.24 -19.96
N PHE A 19 -9.87 24.75 -19.73
CA PHE A 19 -10.16 23.71 -18.72
C PHE A 19 -9.55 22.37 -19.09
N ALA A 20 -9.55 21.99 -20.38
CA ALA A 20 -8.92 20.77 -20.86
C ALA A 20 -7.38 20.86 -20.82
N GLU A 21 -6.79 22.02 -21.14
CA GLU A 21 -5.33 22.24 -21.00
C GLU A 21 -4.90 22.37 -19.54
N ASN A 22 -5.71 22.94 -18.65
CA ASN A 22 -5.45 22.96 -17.20
C ASN A 22 -5.78 21.61 -16.52
N ASN A 23 -6.55 20.74 -17.17
CA ASN A 23 -6.84 19.36 -16.76
C ASN A 23 -5.99 18.33 -17.55
N LEU A 24 -5.01 18.77 -18.35
CA LEU A 24 -3.84 17.95 -18.61
C LEU A 24 -3.09 17.88 -17.27
N GLY A 25 -3.54 16.97 -16.39
CA GLY A 25 -2.90 16.70 -15.14
C GLY A 25 -1.40 16.64 -15.39
N MET A 26 -0.62 17.45 -14.68
CA MET A 26 0.84 17.41 -14.82
C MET A 26 1.22 15.95 -14.64
N ALA A 27 1.70 15.32 -15.71
CA ALA A 27 2.07 13.91 -15.72
C ALA A 27 2.85 13.60 -14.44
N ILE A 28 2.53 12.49 -13.79
CA ILE A 28 3.24 12.09 -12.57
C ILE A 28 4.72 11.96 -12.93
N THR A 29 5.56 12.70 -12.24
CA THR A 29 7.03 12.70 -12.42
C THR A 29 7.72 12.37 -11.11
N SER A 30 8.95 11.87 -11.17
CA SER A 30 9.76 11.64 -9.97
C SER A 30 9.94 12.91 -9.13
N ASP A 31 10.05 14.09 -9.74
CA ASP A 31 10.19 15.36 -9.01
C ASP A 31 8.91 15.70 -8.23
N ARG A 32 7.76 15.51 -8.83
CA ARG A 32 6.48 15.70 -8.13
C ARG A 32 6.31 14.71 -6.99
N LEU A 33 6.67 13.45 -7.20
CA LEU A 33 6.64 12.42 -6.14
C LEU A 33 7.58 12.78 -4.99
N ARG A 34 8.80 13.30 -5.25
CA ARG A 34 9.73 13.77 -4.20
C ARG A 34 9.12 14.86 -3.33
N GLN A 35 8.28 15.70 -3.88
CA GLN A 35 7.67 16.85 -3.22
C GLN A 35 6.32 16.52 -2.56
N THR A 36 5.87 15.28 -2.61
CA THR A 36 4.59 14.85 -2.00
C THR A 36 4.80 14.54 -0.52
N PHE A 37 4.25 15.39 0.36
CA PHE A 37 4.39 15.29 1.82
C PHE A 37 3.05 15.25 2.56
N SER A 38 1.92 15.30 1.85
CA SER A 38 0.60 15.38 2.46
C SER A 38 -0.33 14.26 2.00
N GLU A 39 -1.33 13.97 2.82
CA GLU A 39 -2.42 13.04 2.49
C GLU A 39 -3.17 13.48 1.22
N GLY A 40 -3.39 14.80 1.06
CA GLY A 40 -3.99 15.36 -0.15
C GLY A 40 -3.17 15.07 -1.40
N GLY A 41 -1.85 15.26 -1.34
CA GLY A 41 -0.96 14.94 -2.45
C GLY A 41 -0.95 13.45 -2.81
N ALA A 42 -1.02 12.56 -1.82
CA ALA A 42 -1.15 11.13 -2.08
C ALA A 42 -2.50 10.77 -2.74
N LEU A 43 -3.56 11.47 -2.38
CA LEU A 43 -4.88 11.29 -2.98
C LEU A 43 -4.92 11.80 -4.42
N GLU A 44 -4.27 12.93 -4.70
CA GLU A 44 -4.12 13.45 -6.07
C GLU A 44 -3.38 12.46 -6.97
N ILE A 45 -2.24 11.91 -6.50
CA ILE A 45 -1.51 10.85 -7.21
C ILE A 45 -2.43 9.67 -7.52
N TYR A 46 -3.18 9.19 -6.52
CA TYR A 46 -4.14 8.10 -6.74
C TYR A 46 -5.18 8.43 -7.82
N HIS A 47 -5.75 9.63 -7.79
CA HIS A 47 -6.75 10.03 -8.78
C HIS A 47 -6.19 10.06 -10.21
N GLU A 48 -4.94 10.46 -10.37
CA GLU A 48 -4.26 10.45 -11.67
C GLU A 48 -3.98 9.02 -12.14
N ILE A 49 -3.41 8.14 -11.28
CA ILE A 49 -3.23 6.73 -11.61
C ILE A 49 -4.57 6.10 -12.02
N LYS A 50 -5.63 6.42 -11.29
CA LYS A 50 -6.98 5.91 -11.57
C LYS A 50 -7.52 6.41 -12.90
N SER A 51 -7.25 7.66 -13.26
CA SER A 51 -7.62 8.24 -14.56
C SER A 51 -6.93 7.54 -15.72
N ASP A 52 -5.65 7.22 -15.54
CA ASP A 52 -4.85 6.50 -16.55
C ASP A 52 -5.20 5.00 -16.59
N GLY A 53 -5.64 4.43 -15.46
CA GLY A 53 -6.02 3.03 -15.33
C GLY A 53 -4.86 2.05 -15.28
N ASP A 54 -3.60 2.51 -15.42
CA ASP A 54 -2.39 1.68 -15.43
C ASP A 54 -1.68 1.66 -14.07
N PHE A 55 -2.28 0.99 -13.10
CA PHE A 55 -1.67 0.79 -11.77
C PHE A 55 -0.37 -0.02 -11.85
N LEU A 56 -0.31 -1.00 -12.78
CA LEU A 56 0.87 -1.85 -12.94
C LEU A 56 2.06 -1.08 -13.49
N GLY A 57 1.88 -0.33 -14.59
CA GLY A 57 2.94 0.47 -15.19
C GLY A 57 3.45 1.55 -14.23
N PHE A 58 2.54 2.25 -13.54
CA PHE A 58 2.91 3.21 -12.51
C PHE A 58 3.75 2.58 -11.40
N THR A 59 3.35 1.41 -10.89
CA THR A 59 4.08 0.71 -9.83
C THR A 59 5.48 0.32 -10.28
N LYS A 60 5.62 -0.26 -11.48
CA LYS A 60 6.92 -0.63 -12.05
C LYS A 60 7.86 0.57 -12.22
N GLN A 61 7.29 1.72 -12.57
CA GLN A 61 8.07 2.93 -12.84
C GLN A 61 8.55 3.63 -11.56
N TYR A 62 7.74 3.65 -10.51
CA TYR A 62 7.99 4.53 -9.36
C TYR A 62 8.08 3.85 -8.01
N ALA A 63 7.39 2.73 -7.79
CA ALA A 63 7.34 2.13 -6.45
C ALA A 63 8.66 1.48 -6.03
N PHE A 64 9.51 1.13 -7.00
CA PHE A 64 10.83 0.53 -6.78
C PHE A 64 11.98 1.51 -7.05
N ASP A 65 11.70 2.82 -7.12
CA ASP A 65 12.73 3.83 -7.34
C ASP A 65 13.77 3.82 -6.20
N SER A 66 15.04 3.98 -6.57
CA SER A 66 16.15 4.06 -5.62
C SER A 66 16.08 5.28 -4.69
N ASP A 67 15.43 6.36 -5.13
CA ASP A 67 15.08 7.48 -4.25
C ASP A 67 13.84 7.10 -3.41
N TYR A 68 14.08 6.83 -2.13
CA TYR A 68 13.01 6.43 -1.21
C TYR A 68 11.84 7.43 -1.14
N ARG A 69 12.05 8.71 -1.47
CA ARG A 69 11.00 9.74 -1.47
C ARG A 69 10.02 9.51 -2.62
N VAL A 70 10.55 9.11 -3.79
CA VAL A 70 9.75 8.72 -4.96
C VAL A 70 8.98 7.45 -4.64
N ALA A 71 9.68 6.38 -4.24
CA ALA A 71 9.08 5.10 -3.88
C ALA A 71 7.99 5.25 -2.80
N ARG A 72 8.29 5.97 -1.71
CA ARG A 72 7.33 6.24 -0.63
C ARG A 72 6.06 6.92 -1.14
N SER A 73 6.20 7.97 -1.95
CA SER A 73 5.05 8.74 -2.41
C SER A 73 4.21 7.97 -3.43
N ALA A 74 4.86 7.19 -4.29
CA ALA A 74 4.19 6.27 -5.20
C ALA A 74 3.39 5.22 -4.43
N LEU A 75 4.01 4.53 -3.49
CA LEU A 75 3.35 3.54 -2.63
C LEU A 75 2.22 4.16 -1.81
N TRP A 76 2.39 5.41 -1.33
CA TRP A 76 1.34 6.10 -0.58
C TRP A 76 0.10 6.36 -1.44
N GLY A 77 0.28 6.82 -2.68
CA GLY A 77 -0.82 6.94 -3.65
C GLY A 77 -1.51 5.59 -3.89
N LEU A 78 -0.73 4.52 -4.10
CA LEU A 78 -1.27 3.16 -4.30
C LEU A 78 -2.08 2.65 -3.09
N THR A 79 -1.74 3.04 -1.86
CA THR A 79 -2.56 2.64 -0.69
C THR A 79 -3.98 3.21 -0.70
N LYS A 80 -4.27 4.23 -1.52
CA LYS A 80 -5.62 4.81 -1.70
C LYS A 80 -6.48 4.01 -2.68
N ALA A 81 -5.86 3.16 -3.49
CA ALA A 81 -6.56 2.33 -4.46
C ALA A 81 -7.49 1.31 -3.79
N THR A 82 -8.54 0.90 -4.49
CA THR A 82 -9.43 -0.19 -4.08
C THR A 82 -8.71 -1.55 -4.23
N ASP A 83 -9.24 -2.58 -3.58
CA ASP A 83 -8.67 -3.94 -3.69
C ASP A 83 -8.71 -4.44 -5.15
N LYS A 84 -9.77 -4.09 -5.90
CA LYS A 84 -9.88 -4.41 -7.32
C LYS A 84 -8.80 -3.73 -8.18
N GLU A 85 -8.47 -2.46 -7.89
CA GLU A 85 -7.41 -1.74 -8.58
C GLU A 85 -6.03 -2.32 -8.20
N LEU A 86 -5.81 -2.63 -6.93
CA LEU A 86 -4.56 -3.23 -6.45
C LEU A 86 -4.34 -4.67 -6.97
N SER A 87 -5.40 -5.39 -7.35
CA SER A 87 -5.24 -6.74 -7.91
C SER A 87 -4.39 -6.77 -9.18
N GLN A 88 -4.26 -5.65 -9.91
CA GLN A 88 -3.32 -5.53 -11.03
C GLN A 88 -1.86 -5.72 -10.59
N LEU A 89 -1.54 -5.48 -9.31
CA LEU A 89 -0.20 -5.62 -8.76
C LEU A 89 0.14 -7.04 -8.31
N GLN A 90 -0.81 -7.99 -8.44
CA GLN A 90 -0.59 -9.38 -8.03
C GLN A 90 0.63 -10.01 -8.71
N VAL A 91 0.90 -9.64 -9.95
CA VAL A 91 2.07 -10.10 -10.72
C VAL A 91 3.40 -9.56 -10.20
N LEU A 92 3.39 -8.57 -9.31
CA LEU A 92 4.56 -7.97 -8.66
C LEU A 92 4.68 -8.38 -7.18
N LEU A 93 3.96 -9.41 -6.75
CA LEU A 93 3.96 -9.81 -5.34
C LEU A 93 5.36 -10.11 -4.83
N ASP A 94 6.18 -10.82 -5.61
CA ASP A 94 7.54 -11.18 -5.22
C ASP A 94 8.47 -9.97 -5.13
N GLU A 95 8.35 -9.02 -6.06
CA GLU A 95 9.11 -7.77 -6.05
C GLU A 95 8.72 -6.89 -4.84
N LEU A 96 7.42 -6.82 -4.54
CA LEU A 96 6.94 -6.10 -3.36
C LEU A 96 7.43 -6.76 -2.06
N ILE A 97 7.40 -8.09 -1.98
CA ILE A 97 7.96 -8.83 -0.83
C ILE A 97 9.45 -8.53 -0.69
N ASN A 98 10.22 -8.62 -1.77
CA ASN A 98 11.64 -8.31 -1.75
C ASN A 98 11.90 -6.87 -1.31
N GLN A 99 11.13 -5.90 -1.80
CA GLN A 99 11.24 -4.51 -1.36
C GLN A 99 10.95 -4.35 0.13
N ALA A 100 9.89 -4.98 0.65
CA ALA A 100 9.53 -4.90 2.06
C ALA A 100 10.65 -5.46 2.97
N MET A 101 11.27 -6.56 2.55
CA MET A 101 12.33 -7.24 3.30
C MET A 101 13.64 -6.47 3.30
N HIS A 102 14.03 -5.85 2.16
CA HIS A 102 15.37 -5.29 2.00
C HIS A 102 15.45 -3.77 2.13
N THR A 103 14.32 -3.05 2.11
CA THR A 103 14.38 -1.59 2.27
C THR A 103 14.79 -1.18 3.69
N GLU A 104 15.71 -0.23 3.80
CA GLU A 104 16.08 0.39 5.08
C GLU A 104 15.06 1.46 5.53
N ASN A 105 14.24 1.96 4.61
CA ASN A 105 13.28 3.01 4.91
C ASN A 105 11.97 2.46 5.48
N SER A 106 11.71 2.73 6.75
CA SER A 106 10.53 2.24 7.47
C SER A 106 9.20 2.68 6.87
N SER A 107 9.15 3.84 6.22
CA SER A 107 7.91 4.31 5.55
C SER A 107 7.64 3.52 4.29
N VAL A 108 8.66 3.27 3.45
CA VAL A 108 8.57 2.41 2.28
C VAL A 108 8.14 1.01 2.71
N ARG A 109 8.83 0.43 3.70
CA ARG A 109 8.50 -0.89 4.27
C ARG A 109 7.03 -0.99 4.67
N ARG A 110 6.57 -0.06 5.49
CA ARG A 110 5.19 -0.05 5.98
C ARG A 110 4.15 0.06 4.86
N LEU A 111 4.39 0.94 3.88
CA LEU A 111 3.47 1.13 2.76
C LEU A 111 3.44 -0.10 1.85
N THR A 112 4.60 -0.71 1.58
CA THR A 112 4.70 -1.94 0.80
C THR A 112 3.97 -3.10 1.49
N LEU A 113 4.20 -3.31 2.80
CA LEU A 113 3.48 -4.32 3.59
C LEU A 113 1.97 -4.07 3.59
N SER A 114 1.54 -2.80 3.61
CA SER A 114 0.11 -2.45 3.53
C SER A 114 -0.52 -2.79 2.18
N ILE A 115 0.25 -2.75 1.10
CA ILE A 115 -0.19 -3.20 -0.23
C ILE A 115 -0.23 -4.74 -0.27
N ILE A 116 0.83 -5.41 0.16
CA ILE A 116 0.91 -6.89 0.20
C ILE A 116 -0.25 -7.48 1.02
N GLU A 117 -0.62 -6.85 2.14
CA GLU A 117 -1.74 -7.31 3.00
C GLU A 117 -3.07 -7.37 2.26
N ARG A 118 -3.22 -6.58 1.19
CA ARG A 118 -4.42 -6.49 0.36
C ARG A 118 -4.34 -7.33 -0.92
N LEU A 119 -3.17 -7.89 -1.25
CA LEU A 119 -3.00 -8.82 -2.35
C LEU A 119 -3.39 -10.24 -1.96
N GLU A 120 -3.54 -11.10 -2.94
CA GLU A 120 -3.88 -12.50 -2.72
C GLU A 120 -2.63 -13.29 -2.30
N LEU A 121 -2.67 -13.85 -1.09
CA LEU A 121 -1.70 -14.84 -0.61
C LEU A 121 -2.37 -16.19 -0.62
N THR A 122 -1.76 -17.14 -1.31
CA THR A 122 -2.20 -18.53 -1.45
C THR A 122 -1.09 -19.45 -0.98
N GLU A 123 -1.40 -20.72 -0.83
CA GLU A 123 -0.42 -21.76 -0.51
C GLU A 123 0.67 -21.83 -1.60
N ASP A 124 0.28 -21.68 -2.87
CA ASP A 124 1.19 -21.76 -4.01
C ASP A 124 2.20 -20.60 -4.12
N ASN A 125 1.84 -19.42 -3.59
CA ASN A 125 2.72 -18.24 -3.61
C ASN A 125 3.31 -17.90 -2.24
N LEU A 126 3.21 -18.82 -1.28
CA LEU A 126 3.76 -18.64 0.05
C LEU A 126 5.29 -18.74 0.02
N ARG A 127 5.94 -17.72 0.55
CA ARG A 127 7.41 -17.65 0.71
C ARG A 127 7.78 -17.84 2.17
N THR A 128 8.61 -18.83 2.45
CA THR A 128 9.06 -19.12 3.83
C THR A 128 9.96 -18.02 4.39
N ASP A 129 10.83 -17.43 3.57
CA ASP A 129 11.69 -16.30 3.97
C ASP A 129 10.85 -15.06 4.36
N PHE A 130 9.72 -14.84 3.67
CA PHE A 130 8.82 -13.74 4.02
C PHE A 130 8.00 -14.05 5.28
N LEU A 131 7.63 -15.32 5.49
CA LEU A 131 6.99 -15.73 6.74
C LEU A 131 7.93 -15.50 7.94
N ASP A 132 9.18 -15.97 7.83
CA ASP A 132 10.19 -15.77 8.88
C ASP A 132 10.41 -14.28 9.17
N TYR A 133 10.55 -13.48 8.10
CA TYR A 133 10.62 -12.01 8.21
C TYR A 133 9.44 -11.43 8.99
N CYS A 134 8.21 -11.85 8.67
CA CYS A 134 7.02 -11.35 9.35
C CYS A 134 6.95 -11.78 10.81
N LEU A 135 7.37 -13.02 11.12
CA LEU A 135 7.43 -13.53 12.50
C LEU A 135 8.44 -12.75 13.35
N ASP A 136 9.61 -12.44 12.79
CA ASP A 136 10.65 -11.65 13.47
C ASP A 136 10.18 -10.22 13.73
N HIS A 137 9.67 -9.54 12.70
CA HIS A 137 9.28 -8.13 12.79
C HIS A 137 8.03 -7.88 13.64
N MET A 138 7.11 -8.85 13.76
CA MET A 138 5.92 -8.66 14.60
C MET A 138 6.24 -8.63 16.10
N VAL A 139 7.36 -9.25 16.53
CA VAL A 139 7.78 -9.32 17.94
C VAL A 139 8.95 -8.41 18.27
N ALA A 140 9.63 -7.82 17.28
CA ALA A 140 10.77 -6.94 17.50
C ALA A 140 10.37 -5.70 18.30
N GLY A 141 10.99 -5.49 19.46
CA GLY A 141 10.59 -4.43 20.41
C GLY A 141 10.92 -3.01 19.93
N ASP A 142 11.86 -2.86 19.02
CA ASP A 142 12.31 -1.61 18.40
C ASP A 142 11.62 -1.31 17.07
N GLU A 143 10.80 -2.22 16.56
CA GLU A 143 10.08 -2.02 15.30
C GLU A 143 8.87 -1.09 15.47
N LEU A 144 8.52 -0.37 14.42
CA LEU A 144 7.38 0.54 14.41
C LEU A 144 6.05 -0.23 14.54
N PRO A 145 5.10 0.25 15.35
CA PRO A 145 3.83 -0.46 15.59
C PRO A 145 3.02 -0.76 14.33
N GLY A 146 3.14 0.10 13.30
CA GLY A 146 2.49 -0.12 12.01
C GLY A 146 3.08 -1.31 11.26
N ILE A 147 4.40 -1.49 11.31
CA ILE A 147 5.10 -2.63 10.71
C ILE A 147 4.81 -3.89 11.52
N GLN A 148 4.91 -3.84 12.88
CA GLN A 148 4.56 -4.95 13.76
C GLN A 148 3.14 -5.50 13.46
N THR A 149 2.14 -4.60 13.34
CA THR A 149 0.75 -5.02 13.09
C THR A 149 0.57 -5.61 11.70
N LEU A 150 1.21 -5.05 10.67
CA LEU A 150 1.14 -5.61 9.31
C LEU A 150 1.84 -6.96 9.23
N SER A 151 3.03 -7.10 9.82
CA SER A 151 3.76 -8.36 9.91
C SER A 151 2.95 -9.42 10.65
N MET A 152 2.29 -9.07 11.77
CA MET A 152 1.43 -9.99 12.52
C MET A 152 0.21 -10.46 11.69
N LYS A 153 -0.41 -9.58 10.92
CA LYS A 153 -1.53 -9.94 10.04
C LYS A 153 -1.08 -10.89 8.92
N LEU A 154 0.04 -10.57 8.27
CA LEU A 154 0.61 -11.36 7.18
C LEU A 154 1.06 -12.73 7.67
N ALA A 155 1.79 -12.79 8.78
CA ALA A 155 2.19 -14.05 9.42
C ALA A 155 0.97 -14.90 9.80
N TYR A 156 -0.06 -14.30 10.42
CA TYR A 156 -1.31 -15.02 10.75
C TYR A 156 -1.98 -15.61 9.52
N ARG A 157 -2.04 -14.84 8.41
CA ARG A 157 -2.63 -15.30 7.15
C ARG A 157 -1.83 -16.45 6.55
N MET A 158 -0.52 -16.33 6.46
CA MET A 158 0.36 -17.38 5.92
C MET A 158 0.34 -18.65 6.78
N CYS A 159 0.43 -18.51 8.10
CA CYS A 159 0.33 -19.65 9.02
C CYS A 159 -1.04 -20.34 8.98
N SER A 160 -2.10 -19.63 8.55
CA SER A 160 -3.45 -20.21 8.51
C SER A 160 -3.64 -21.28 7.43
N PHE A 161 -2.72 -21.40 6.47
CA PHE A 161 -2.74 -22.49 5.48
C PHE A 161 -2.37 -23.84 6.09
N TYR A 162 -1.58 -23.85 7.19
CA TYR A 162 -1.10 -25.08 7.84
C TYR A 162 -1.47 -25.07 9.32
N PRO A 163 -2.23 -26.09 9.80
CA PRO A 163 -2.67 -26.12 11.20
C PRO A 163 -1.51 -26.03 12.21
N GLU A 164 -0.39 -26.69 11.91
CA GLU A 164 0.79 -26.72 12.77
C GLU A 164 1.44 -25.34 12.90
N LEU A 165 1.58 -24.61 11.79
CA LEU A 165 2.10 -23.24 11.78
C LEU A 165 1.15 -22.27 12.48
N LYS A 166 -0.16 -22.49 12.36
CA LYS A 166 -1.14 -21.67 13.06
C LYS A 166 -1.06 -21.82 14.58
N GLU A 167 -0.85 -23.04 15.06
CA GLU A 167 -0.64 -23.28 16.51
C GLU A 167 0.69 -22.71 16.98
N GLU A 168 1.75 -22.82 16.18
CA GLU A 168 3.04 -22.20 16.51
C GLU A 168 2.93 -20.67 16.55
N PHE A 169 2.29 -20.06 15.57
CA PHE A 169 2.02 -18.63 15.57
C PHE A 169 1.28 -18.18 16.84
N LYS A 170 0.27 -18.94 17.29
CA LYS A 170 -0.45 -18.64 18.53
C LYS A 170 0.49 -18.67 19.75
N ARG A 171 1.35 -19.68 19.86
CA ARG A 171 2.34 -19.76 20.96
C ARG A 171 3.25 -18.54 20.96
N ILE A 172 3.71 -18.10 19.78
CA ILE A 172 4.55 -16.90 19.65
C ILE A 172 3.84 -15.67 20.18
N ILE A 173 2.60 -15.41 19.72
CA ILE A 173 1.87 -14.22 20.18
C ILE A 173 1.40 -14.31 21.63
N GLU A 174 1.18 -15.50 22.18
CA GLU A 174 0.90 -15.70 23.60
C GLU A 174 2.10 -15.37 24.47
N ALA A 175 3.29 -15.73 24.02
CA ALA A 175 4.56 -15.48 24.71
C ALA A 175 4.98 -14.00 24.70
N MET A 176 4.38 -13.14 23.87
CA MET A 176 4.71 -11.71 23.81
C MET A 176 4.49 -11.02 25.17
N GLU A 177 5.53 -10.36 25.69
CA GLU A 177 5.42 -9.52 26.90
C GLU A 177 4.68 -8.22 26.57
N ILE A 178 3.38 -8.23 26.83
CA ILE A 178 2.42 -7.20 26.38
C ILE A 178 2.74 -5.79 26.86
N SER A 179 3.36 -5.65 28.02
CA SER A 179 3.72 -4.35 28.60
C SER A 179 4.52 -3.48 27.64
N TYR A 180 5.41 -4.07 26.85
CA TYR A 180 6.32 -3.37 25.93
C TYR A 180 5.68 -2.89 24.62
N TYR A 181 4.52 -3.41 24.24
CA TYR A 181 3.94 -3.10 22.93
C TYR A 181 2.95 -1.94 22.97
N LYS A 182 2.79 -1.27 21.81
CA LYS A 182 1.84 -0.17 21.66
C LYS A 182 0.40 -0.70 21.54
N PRO A 183 -0.62 0.15 21.83
CA PRO A 183 -2.04 -0.25 21.84
C PRO A 183 -2.51 -0.95 20.56
N ALA A 184 -2.00 -0.56 19.39
CA ALA A 184 -2.36 -1.19 18.10
C ALA A 184 -1.98 -2.67 18.07
N VAL A 185 -0.76 -3.01 18.48
CA VAL A 185 -0.25 -4.39 18.55
C VAL A 185 -1.04 -5.20 19.58
N LYS A 186 -1.24 -4.64 20.78
CA LYS A 186 -2.04 -5.26 21.86
C LYS A 186 -3.45 -5.59 21.38
N GLY A 187 -4.10 -4.63 20.70
CA GLY A 187 -5.46 -4.77 20.21
C GLY A 187 -5.58 -5.85 19.10
N LEU A 188 -4.61 -5.90 18.17
CA LEU A 188 -4.60 -6.91 17.12
C LEU A 188 -4.36 -8.31 17.70
N ARG A 189 -3.35 -8.46 18.57
CA ARG A 189 -3.07 -9.71 19.29
C ARG A 189 -4.32 -10.24 20.00
N ALA A 190 -5.01 -9.39 20.77
CA ALA A 190 -6.21 -9.79 21.49
C ALA A 190 -7.35 -10.23 20.56
N LYS A 191 -7.50 -9.59 19.39
CA LYS A 191 -8.48 -10.00 18.39
C LYS A 191 -8.15 -11.36 17.78
N ILE A 192 -6.88 -11.63 17.48
CA ILE A 192 -6.43 -12.91 16.91
C ILE A 192 -6.65 -14.04 17.93
N LEU A 193 -6.14 -13.89 19.15
CA LEU A 193 -6.28 -14.90 20.21
C LEU A 193 -7.77 -15.16 20.58
N GLY A 194 -8.59 -14.13 20.53
CA GLY A 194 -10.03 -14.24 20.77
C GLY A 194 -10.85 -14.74 19.58
N GLY A 195 -10.23 -15.13 18.48
CA GLY A 195 -10.91 -15.59 17.27
C GLY A 195 -11.77 -14.54 16.56
N LYS A 196 -11.56 -13.25 16.86
CA LYS A 196 -12.34 -12.12 16.32
C LYS A 196 -11.69 -11.46 15.12
N TYR A 197 -10.46 -11.86 14.78
CA TYR A 197 -9.77 -11.34 13.61
C TYR A 197 -10.06 -12.23 12.41
N GLN A 198 -10.62 -11.62 11.37
CA GLN A 198 -10.81 -12.24 10.06
C GLN A 198 -10.05 -11.40 9.06
N TYR A 199 -9.18 -12.02 8.27
CA TYR A 199 -8.60 -11.37 7.10
C TYR A 199 -9.64 -11.41 5.96
N LYS A 200 -9.64 -10.37 5.15
CA LYS A 200 -10.53 -10.26 3.98
C LYS A 200 -10.08 -11.18 2.86
#